data_cbb2e3670dbb4dd31c41e04bb622978a
#
_entry.id   cbb2e3670dbb4dd31c41e04bb622978a
#
_cell.length_a   1.000
_cell.length_b   1.000
_cell.length_c   1.000
_cell.angle_alpha   90.00
_cell.angle_beta   90.00
_cell.angle_gamma   90.00
#
_symmetry.space_group_name_H-M   'P 1'
#
loop_
_entity.id
_entity.type
_entity.pdbx_description
1 polymer ?
#
loop_
_entity_poly.entity_id
_entity_poly.type
_entity_poly.pdbx_seq_one_letter_code
_entity_poly.pdbx_strand_id
1 'polypeptide(L)'
;ALRARGDLQLDTPSIRCVGYRQMWEALDAMNDQELDKKTAFKIMSDMHEKGIAATRQLCKRQLTWLRSMPDRHIIACDAPDALAQVLGLVDTWLKTDGIIAA
;
A
#
# COMPACT_ATOMS: atom_id res chain seq x y z
N ALA A 1 6.73 -6.84 16.98
CA ALA A 1 7.03 -5.53 17.53
C ALA A 1 5.79 -4.62 17.61
N LEU A 2 5.18 -4.24 16.50
CA LEU A 2 4.02 -3.32 16.52
C LEU A 2 2.85 -3.87 17.31
N ARG A 3 2.54 -5.16 17.16
CA ARG A 3 1.43 -5.80 17.87
C ARG A 3 1.64 -5.82 19.38
N ALA A 4 2.87 -5.94 19.84
CA ALA A 4 3.22 -5.99 21.25
C ALA A 4 3.10 -4.63 21.96
N ARG A 5 2.97 -3.53 21.23
CA ARG A 5 2.83 -2.19 21.82
C ARG A 5 1.55 -2.04 22.66
N GLY A 6 0.49 -2.73 22.29
CA GLY A 6 -0.78 -2.71 23.01
C GLY A 6 -1.71 -1.56 22.68
N ASP A 7 -1.24 -0.53 21.95
CA ASP A 7 -2.03 0.63 21.55
C ASP A 7 -2.69 0.50 20.16
N LEU A 8 -2.40 -0.59 19.45
CA LEU A 8 -2.92 -0.85 18.12
C LEU A 8 -3.90 -2.01 18.13
N GLN A 9 -4.96 -1.89 17.35
CA GLN A 9 -5.99 -2.90 17.19
C GLN A 9 -6.22 -3.16 15.71
N LEU A 10 -6.93 -4.25 15.39
CA LEU A 10 -7.21 -4.63 14.00
C LEU A 10 -8.01 -3.57 13.25
N ASP A 11 -8.86 -2.83 13.94
CA ASP A 11 -9.68 -1.75 13.35
C ASP A 11 -8.98 -0.39 13.32
N THR A 12 -7.78 -0.27 13.89
CA THR A 12 -6.96 0.94 13.78
C THR A 12 -6.66 1.24 12.31
N PRO A 13 -6.89 2.47 11.81
CA PRO A 13 -6.74 2.77 10.37
C PRO A 13 -5.41 2.35 9.77
N SER A 14 -4.30 2.54 10.48
CA SER A 14 -2.97 2.15 10.00
C SER A 14 -2.80 0.63 9.86
N ILE A 15 -3.49 -0.15 10.69
CA ILE A 15 -3.43 -1.62 10.67
C ILE A 15 -4.35 -2.20 9.59
N ARG A 16 -5.35 -1.44 9.15
CA ARG A 16 -6.24 -1.84 8.06
C ARG A 16 -5.57 -1.82 6.69
N CYS A 17 -4.37 -1.27 6.59
CA CYS A 17 -3.60 -1.29 5.36
C CYS A 17 -3.29 -2.71 4.89
N VAL A 18 -3.21 -2.87 3.56
CA VAL A 18 -2.84 -4.15 2.94
C VAL A 18 -1.47 -4.62 3.46
N GLY A 19 -1.40 -5.88 3.80
CA GLY A 19 -0.22 -6.49 4.39
C GLY A 19 -0.27 -6.51 5.92
N TYR A 20 -0.47 -5.38 6.57
CA TYR A 20 -0.59 -5.32 8.03
C TYR A 20 -1.80 -6.09 8.53
N ARG A 21 -2.95 -5.89 7.91
CA ARG A 21 -4.18 -6.59 8.29
C ARG A 21 -4.04 -8.10 8.16
N GLN A 22 -3.56 -8.58 7.03
CA GLN A 22 -3.41 -10.02 6.78
C GLN A 22 -2.41 -10.65 7.77
N MET A 23 -1.29 -9.98 8.03
CA MET A 23 -0.31 -10.48 9.00
C MET A 23 -0.87 -10.50 10.42
N TRP A 24 -1.62 -9.45 10.81
CA TRP A 24 -2.24 -9.37 12.13
C TRP A 24 -3.23 -10.51 12.34
N GLU A 25 -4.11 -10.75 11.38
CA GLU A 25 -5.08 -11.85 11.43
C GLU A 25 -4.37 -13.21 11.52
N ALA A 26 -3.28 -13.40 10.78
CA ALA A 26 -2.48 -14.63 10.84
C ALA A 26 -1.84 -14.81 12.23
N LEU A 27 -1.29 -13.76 12.81
CA LEU A 27 -0.70 -13.80 14.15
C LEU A 27 -1.75 -14.11 15.22
N ASP A 28 -2.95 -13.55 15.11
CA ASP A 28 -4.06 -13.87 16.02
C ASP A 28 -4.45 -15.35 15.92
N ALA A 29 -4.56 -15.88 14.71
CA ALA A 29 -4.86 -17.29 14.49
C ALA A 29 -3.78 -18.20 15.07
N MET A 30 -2.51 -17.80 15.04
CA MET A 30 -1.40 -18.55 15.59
C MET A 30 -1.33 -18.52 17.11
N ASN A 31 -1.81 -17.44 17.74
CA ASN A 31 -1.77 -17.28 19.21
C ASN A 31 -2.90 -18.02 19.93
N ASP A 32 -4.00 -18.28 19.26
CA ASP A 32 -5.21 -18.85 19.91
C ASP A 32 -5.08 -20.37 20.13
N GLN A 33 -4.04 -21.02 19.64
CA GLN A 33 -3.89 -22.46 19.69
C GLN A 33 -2.41 -22.88 19.81
N GLU A 34 -2.16 -24.01 20.45
CA GLU A 34 -0.91 -24.73 20.28
C GLU A 34 -0.90 -25.32 18.86
N LEU A 35 -0.08 -24.74 17.99
CA LEU A 35 -0.01 -25.14 16.60
C LEU A 35 1.18 -26.05 16.36
N ASP A 36 0.96 -27.13 15.62
CA ASP A 36 2.05 -27.88 15.03
C ASP A 36 2.67 -27.07 13.85
N LYS A 37 3.83 -27.52 13.39
CA LYS A 37 4.54 -26.84 12.30
C LYS A 37 3.73 -26.80 11.01
N LYS A 38 2.95 -27.85 10.74
CA LYS A 38 2.15 -27.96 9.54
C LYS A 38 1.01 -26.93 9.52
N THR A 39 0.31 -26.77 10.64
CA THR A 39 -0.77 -25.79 10.77
C THR A 39 -0.23 -24.38 10.73
N ALA A 40 0.88 -24.09 11.41
CA ALA A 40 1.54 -22.78 11.34
C ALA A 40 1.97 -22.43 9.92
N PHE A 41 2.56 -23.38 9.20
CA PHE A 41 2.94 -23.20 7.80
C PHE A 41 1.73 -22.87 6.92
N LYS A 42 0.61 -23.57 7.12
CA LYS A 42 -0.63 -23.31 6.37
C LYS A 42 -1.17 -21.92 6.63
N ILE A 43 -1.19 -21.47 7.88
CA ILE A 43 -1.65 -20.11 8.23
C ILE A 43 -0.78 -19.06 7.55
N MET A 44 0.53 -19.22 7.57
CA MET A 44 1.45 -18.28 6.93
C MET A 44 1.33 -18.30 5.42
N SER A 45 1.14 -19.46 4.81
CA SER A 45 0.92 -19.59 3.37
C SER A 45 -0.39 -18.93 2.94
N ASP A 46 -1.47 -19.16 3.68
CA ASP A 46 -2.77 -18.53 3.41
C ASP A 46 -2.69 -17.00 3.56
N MET A 47 -1.99 -16.52 4.58
CA MET A 47 -1.74 -15.09 4.76
C MET A 47 -1.00 -14.48 3.58
N HIS A 48 0.02 -15.17 3.09
CA HIS A 48 0.81 -14.71 1.95
C HIS A 48 -0.08 -14.59 0.69
N GLU A 49 -0.89 -15.61 0.40
CA GLU A 49 -1.82 -15.59 -0.72
C GLU A 49 -2.87 -14.49 -0.60
N LYS A 50 -3.44 -14.30 0.58
CA LYS A 50 -4.41 -13.23 0.84
C LYS A 50 -3.78 -11.84 0.67
N GLY A 51 -2.54 -11.68 1.13
CA GLY A 51 -1.79 -10.44 0.97
C GLY A 51 -1.55 -10.12 -0.51
N ILE A 52 -1.15 -11.10 -1.30
CA ILE A 52 -0.95 -10.96 -2.75
C ILE A 52 -2.28 -10.57 -3.43
N ALA A 53 -3.36 -11.27 -3.14
CA ALA A 53 -4.67 -11.00 -3.74
C ALA A 53 -5.16 -9.59 -3.39
N ALA A 54 -5.05 -9.19 -2.12
CA ALA A 54 -5.44 -7.86 -1.66
C ALA A 54 -4.60 -6.75 -2.31
N THR A 55 -3.30 -6.97 -2.47
CA THR A 55 -2.39 -6.04 -3.13
C THR A 55 -2.76 -5.86 -4.60
N ARG A 56 -3.07 -6.96 -5.30
CA ARG A 56 -3.51 -6.90 -6.70
C ARG A 56 -4.81 -6.13 -6.85
N GLN A 57 -5.77 -6.36 -5.96
CA GLN A 57 -7.05 -5.64 -5.97
C GLN A 57 -6.86 -4.14 -5.70
N LEU A 58 -6.02 -3.79 -4.75
CA LEU A 58 -5.69 -2.38 -4.46
C LEU A 58 -5.06 -1.71 -5.68
N CYS A 59 -4.07 -2.35 -6.30
CA CYS A 59 -3.41 -1.87 -7.51
C CYS A 59 -4.43 -1.64 -8.63
N LYS A 60 -5.31 -2.60 -8.87
CA LYS A 60 -6.36 -2.49 -9.89
C LYS A 60 -7.28 -1.30 -9.65
N ARG A 61 -7.72 -1.10 -8.39
CA ARG A 61 -8.57 0.05 -8.05
C ARG A 61 -7.84 1.37 -8.25
N GLN A 62 -6.58 1.46 -7.83
CA GLN A 62 -5.77 2.67 -8.01
C GLN A 62 -5.55 2.99 -9.48
N LEU A 63 -5.22 2.00 -10.29
CA LEU A 63 -5.06 2.20 -11.74
C LEU A 63 -6.35 2.65 -12.42
N THR A 64 -7.47 2.07 -12.05
CA THR A 64 -8.78 2.46 -12.57
C THR A 64 -9.08 3.92 -12.23
N TRP A 65 -8.85 4.30 -10.98
CA TRP A 65 -9.06 5.68 -10.52
C TRP A 65 -8.13 6.67 -11.24
N LEU A 66 -6.84 6.36 -11.31
CA LEU A 66 -5.87 7.21 -12.00
C LEU A 66 -6.19 7.37 -13.49
N ARG A 67 -6.62 6.30 -14.15
CA ARG A 67 -7.03 6.36 -15.57
C ARG A 67 -8.25 7.23 -15.81
N SER A 68 -9.07 7.44 -14.80
CA SER A 68 -10.22 8.34 -14.89
C SER A 68 -9.83 9.82 -14.85
N MET A 69 -8.60 10.15 -14.47
CA MET A 69 -8.11 11.52 -14.40
C MET A 69 -7.46 11.92 -15.72
N PRO A 70 -8.07 12.86 -16.49
CA PRO A 70 -7.51 13.25 -17.79
C PRO A 70 -6.20 14.04 -17.68
N ASP A 71 -5.99 14.73 -16.57
CA ASP A 71 -4.85 15.63 -16.38
C ASP A 71 -3.64 14.97 -15.73
N ARG A 72 -3.66 13.64 -15.57
CA ARG A 72 -2.55 12.92 -14.97
C ARG A 72 -1.31 12.92 -15.87
N HIS A 73 -0.16 12.97 -15.24
CA HIS A 73 1.13 12.81 -15.89
C HIS A 73 1.77 11.50 -15.43
N ILE A 74 2.22 10.68 -16.38
CA ILE A 74 2.83 9.38 -16.10
C ILE A 74 4.33 9.52 -16.23
N ILE A 75 5.04 9.22 -15.15
CA ILE A 75 6.50 9.23 -15.10
C ILE A 75 6.97 7.87 -14.63
N ALA A 76 7.89 7.25 -15.39
CA ALA A 76 8.54 6.01 -14.98
C ALA A 76 9.46 6.30 -13.79
N CYS A 77 9.16 5.73 -12.63
CA CYS A 77 9.90 6.02 -11.40
C CYS A 77 11.34 5.50 -11.42
N ASP A 78 11.64 4.55 -12.29
CA ASP A 78 12.98 3.97 -12.49
C ASP A 78 13.78 4.67 -13.62
N ALA A 79 13.20 5.66 -14.27
CA ALA A 79 13.92 6.44 -15.26
C ALA A 79 15.04 7.26 -14.61
N PRO A 80 16.24 7.36 -15.23
CA PRO A 80 17.35 8.12 -14.65
C PRO A 80 17.05 9.60 -14.43
N ASP A 81 16.14 10.17 -15.22
CA ASP A 81 15.75 11.57 -15.17
C ASP A 81 14.36 11.79 -14.53
N ALA A 82 13.82 10.80 -13.80
CA ALA A 82 12.48 10.87 -13.22
C ALA A 82 12.29 12.13 -12.36
N LEU A 83 13.23 12.47 -11.51
CA LEU A 83 13.17 13.67 -10.68
C LEU A 83 13.14 14.95 -11.54
N ALA A 84 13.98 15.02 -12.56
CA ALA A 84 14.00 16.16 -13.48
C ALA A 84 12.68 16.32 -14.21
N GLN A 85 12.05 15.23 -14.63
CA GLN A 85 10.71 15.25 -15.25
C GLN A 85 9.64 15.79 -14.30
N VAL A 86 9.65 15.33 -13.07
CA VAL A 86 8.69 15.81 -12.04
C VAL A 86 8.87 17.31 -11.79
N LEU A 87 10.09 17.75 -11.57
CA LEU A 87 10.41 19.16 -11.31
C LEU A 87 10.02 20.04 -12.50
N GLY A 88 10.26 19.57 -13.72
CA GLY A 88 9.87 20.29 -14.93
C GLY A 88 8.36 20.45 -15.06
N LEU A 89 7.58 19.42 -14.74
CA LEU A 89 6.12 19.47 -14.74
C LEU A 89 5.59 20.43 -13.69
N VAL A 90 6.13 20.39 -12.48
CA VAL A 90 5.73 21.28 -11.38
C VAL A 90 6.03 22.74 -11.74
N ASP A 91 7.21 22.99 -12.28
CA ASP A 91 7.62 24.34 -12.70
C ASP A 91 6.70 24.90 -13.79
N THR A 92 6.40 24.10 -14.80
CA THR A 92 5.47 24.46 -15.87
C THR A 92 4.07 24.75 -15.31
N TRP A 93 3.59 23.91 -14.42
CA TRP A 93 2.28 24.07 -13.79
C TRP A 93 2.20 25.36 -12.97
N LEU A 94 3.20 25.65 -12.16
CA LEU A 94 3.26 26.87 -11.37
C LEU A 94 3.28 28.12 -12.24
N LYS A 95 3.96 28.11 -13.36
CA LYS A 95 4.02 29.24 -14.30
C LYS A 95 2.72 29.42 -15.08
N THR A 96 2.10 28.31 -15.51
CA THR A 96 0.92 28.34 -16.37
C THR A 96 -0.35 28.67 -15.60
N ASP A 97 -0.55 28.03 -14.44
CA ASP A 97 -1.76 28.21 -13.62
C ASP A 97 -1.72 29.42 -12.72
N GLY A 98 -0.57 30.09 -12.62
CA GLY A 98 -0.43 31.31 -11.86
C GLY A 98 -0.66 31.17 -10.37
N ILE A 99 -0.57 29.98 -9.81
CA ILE A 99 -0.86 29.70 -8.39
C ILE A 99 0.08 30.46 -7.47
N ILE A 100 1.30 30.74 -7.92
CA ILE A 100 2.30 31.52 -7.18
C ILE A 100 2.61 32.83 -7.91
N ALA A 101 1.94 33.12 -9.00
CA ALA A 101 2.08 34.40 -9.68
C ALA A 101 1.28 35.45 -8.95
N ALA A 102 1.78 35.86 -7.86
CA ALA A 102 1.22 37.04 -7.21
C ALA A 102 2.29 38.09 -7.13
#